data_6166521e738e588149757254a5abf566
#
_entry.id   6166521e738e588149757254a5abf566
#
_cell.length_a   1.000
_cell.length_b   1.000
_cell.length_c   1.000
_cell.angle_alpha   90.00
_cell.angle_beta   90.00
_cell.angle_gamma   90.00
#
_symmetry.space_group_name_H-M   'P 1'
#
loop_
_entity.id
_entity.type
_entity.pdbx_description
1 polymer ?
#
loop_
_entity_poly.entity_id
_entity_poly.type
_entity_poly.pdbx_seq_one_letter_code
_entity_poly.pdbx_strand_id
1 'polypeptide(L)'
;LGPAIAGILLLISYTAPFFFFAAGAFLVILLISFQNAPDVSVKKEHSKEISMFDYRVWPFLIVSAGFGICNASLFQTSSFFFQDVITPNSQEYVAFASIGFMLAGLGVLNGQLLVADRLQTSPGSLIKLGVIFNSISLFGFAFSGSLIEAYFCLFLFGLGNGMLGPGISSSLSLSVGKDNQGAAGGFLGTVIPIGHIASPLISMPLYTLNPSYPYLLGSSLMFFSAIFIFFNSRHRWIRNKNYRDDRNLEFFEDSQ
;
A
#
# COMPACT_ATOMS: atom_id res chain seq x y z
N LEU A 1 -9.54 -7.71 -4.16
CA LEU A 1 -10.85 -8.41 -4.26
C LEU A 1 -12.03 -7.44 -4.33
N GLY A 2 -12.03 -6.33 -3.54
CA GLY A 2 -13.14 -5.36 -3.53
C GLY A 2 -13.57 -4.87 -4.92
N PRO A 3 -12.67 -4.34 -5.76
CA PRO A 3 -13.01 -3.88 -7.10
C PRO A 3 -13.55 -4.98 -8.02
N ALA A 4 -13.05 -6.21 -7.87
CA ALA A 4 -13.55 -7.34 -8.66
C ALA A 4 -14.99 -7.72 -8.30
N ILE A 5 -15.28 -7.78 -6.99
CA ILE A 5 -16.65 -8.03 -6.48
C ILE A 5 -17.57 -6.89 -6.91
N ALA A 6 -17.14 -5.64 -6.78
CA ALA A 6 -17.91 -4.50 -7.23
C ALA A 6 -18.22 -4.56 -8.73
N GLY A 7 -17.23 -4.93 -9.57
CA GLY A 7 -17.42 -5.09 -11.01
C GLY A 7 -18.47 -6.15 -11.35
N ILE A 8 -18.45 -7.30 -10.69
CA ILE A 8 -19.48 -8.35 -10.89
C ILE A 8 -20.86 -7.87 -10.44
N LEU A 9 -20.93 -7.19 -9.31
CA LEU A 9 -22.21 -6.69 -8.77
C LEU A 9 -22.82 -5.58 -9.64
N LEU A 10 -22.00 -4.77 -10.32
CA LEU A 10 -22.45 -3.77 -11.28
C LEU A 10 -23.18 -4.37 -12.47
N LEU A 11 -22.91 -5.64 -12.83
CA LEU A 11 -23.66 -6.36 -13.86
C LEU A 11 -25.11 -6.62 -13.46
N ILE A 12 -25.40 -6.63 -12.15
CA ILE A 12 -26.76 -6.82 -11.60
C ILE A 12 -27.46 -5.48 -11.47
N SER A 13 -26.85 -4.51 -10.81
CA SER A 13 -27.38 -3.15 -10.62
C SER A 13 -26.28 -2.19 -10.18
N TYR A 14 -26.42 -0.91 -10.54
CA TYR A 14 -25.53 0.17 -10.06
C TYR A 14 -25.53 0.33 -8.53
N THR A 15 -26.59 -0.10 -7.84
CA THR A 15 -26.72 -0.02 -6.38
C THR A 15 -26.26 -1.30 -5.67
N ALA A 16 -26.15 -2.42 -6.36
CA ALA A 16 -25.80 -3.71 -5.77
C ALA A 16 -24.48 -3.71 -4.97
N PRO A 17 -23.39 -3.10 -5.45
CA PRO A 17 -22.15 -3.02 -4.67
C PRO A 17 -22.33 -2.32 -3.32
N PHE A 18 -23.09 -1.23 -3.28
CA PHE A 18 -23.32 -0.47 -2.04
C PHE A 18 -24.07 -1.28 -0.99
N PHE A 19 -25.12 -1.98 -1.39
CA PHE A 19 -25.88 -2.85 -0.49
C PHE A 19 -25.04 -4.04 -0.02
N PHE A 20 -24.25 -4.65 -0.90
CA PHE A 20 -23.38 -5.76 -0.53
C PHE A 20 -22.33 -5.37 0.51
N PHE A 21 -21.62 -4.25 0.30
CA PHE A 21 -20.61 -3.79 1.24
C PHE A 21 -21.25 -3.26 2.55
N ALA A 22 -22.42 -2.63 2.48
CA ALA A 22 -23.17 -2.22 3.68
C ALA A 22 -23.61 -3.43 4.51
N ALA A 23 -24.13 -4.49 3.89
CA ALA A 23 -24.49 -5.73 4.56
C ALA A 23 -23.26 -6.40 5.20
N GLY A 24 -22.12 -6.42 4.49
CA GLY A 24 -20.85 -6.92 5.03
C GLY A 24 -20.38 -6.13 6.27
N ALA A 25 -20.44 -4.81 6.21
CA ALA A 25 -20.10 -3.95 7.35
C ALA A 25 -21.05 -4.19 8.55
N PHE A 26 -22.34 -4.33 8.30
CA PHE A 26 -23.32 -4.63 9.33
C PHE A 26 -23.06 -6.00 10.00
N LEU A 27 -22.72 -7.01 9.19
CA LEU A 27 -22.35 -8.34 9.70
C LEU A 27 -21.13 -8.28 10.61
N VAL A 28 -20.11 -7.51 10.23
CA VAL A 28 -18.89 -7.32 11.05
C VAL A 28 -19.22 -6.64 12.37
N ILE A 29 -20.06 -5.61 12.37
CA ILE A 29 -20.54 -4.94 13.60
C ILE A 29 -21.26 -5.93 14.50
N LEU A 30 -22.15 -6.75 13.94
CA LEU A 30 -22.85 -7.80 14.68
C LEU A 30 -21.87 -8.80 15.31
N LEU A 31 -20.91 -9.31 14.55
CA LEU A 31 -19.91 -10.26 15.05
C LEU A 31 -19.06 -9.66 16.19
N ILE A 32 -18.65 -8.40 16.07
CA ILE A 32 -17.88 -7.71 17.12
C ILE A 32 -18.74 -7.50 18.37
N SER A 33 -20.03 -7.18 18.21
CA SER A 33 -20.96 -6.98 19.34
C SER A 33 -21.17 -8.25 20.20
N PHE A 34 -20.96 -9.43 19.62
CA PHE A 34 -21.01 -10.70 20.35
C PHE A 34 -19.68 -11.11 20.98
N GLN A 35 -18.59 -10.42 20.68
CA GLN A 35 -17.30 -10.67 21.31
C GLN A 35 -17.19 -9.84 22.60
N ASN A 36 -17.18 -10.52 23.74
CA ASN A 36 -16.76 -9.90 24.99
C ASN A 36 -15.27 -9.59 24.88
N ALA A 37 -14.93 -8.34 24.54
CA ALA A 37 -13.55 -7.90 24.58
C ALA A 37 -13.04 -8.07 26.02
N PRO A 38 -11.94 -8.82 26.25
CA PRO A 38 -11.35 -8.88 27.57
C PRO A 38 -10.94 -7.47 27.97
N ASP A 39 -11.28 -7.08 29.20
CA ASP A 39 -10.90 -5.80 29.79
C ASP A 39 -9.37 -5.80 29.99
N VAL A 40 -8.64 -5.52 28.93
CA VAL A 40 -7.18 -5.40 28.99
C VAL A 40 -6.89 -4.04 29.61
N SER A 41 -6.77 -4.02 30.94
CA SER A 41 -6.20 -2.88 31.65
C SER A 41 -4.73 -2.77 31.21
N VAL A 42 -4.47 -1.97 30.19
CA VAL A 42 -3.12 -1.63 29.79
C VAL A 42 -2.50 -0.82 30.92
N LYS A 43 -1.66 -1.47 31.76
CA LYS A 43 -0.77 -0.74 32.64
C LYS A 43 0.06 0.19 31.73
N LYS A 44 -0.21 1.49 31.80
CA LYS A 44 0.68 2.50 31.24
C LYS A 44 1.99 2.46 32.03
N GLU A 45 2.91 1.58 31.64
CA GLU A 45 4.29 1.82 31.97
C GLU A 45 4.72 3.10 31.26
N HIS A 46 5.52 3.93 31.94
CA HIS A 46 6.01 5.20 31.43
C HIS A 46 7.00 4.94 30.27
N SER A 47 6.49 4.50 29.13
CA SER A 47 7.28 4.45 27.91
C SER A 47 7.53 5.88 27.44
N LYS A 48 8.75 6.17 27.08
CA LYS A 48 9.15 7.46 26.51
C LYS A 48 8.33 7.69 25.25
N GLU A 49 7.46 8.71 25.23
CA GLU A 49 6.60 9.01 24.09
C GLU A 49 7.46 9.18 22.82
N ILE A 50 7.14 8.42 21.79
CA ILE A 50 7.84 8.52 20.51
C ILE A 50 7.19 9.60 19.65
N SER A 51 8.00 10.41 19.00
CA SER A 51 7.55 11.46 18.08
C SER A 51 7.55 10.98 16.63
N MET A 52 6.67 11.54 15.78
CA MET A 52 6.73 11.34 14.32
C MET A 52 8.07 11.76 13.70
N PHE A 53 8.77 12.72 14.32
CA PHE A 53 10.08 13.21 13.89
C PHE A 53 11.25 12.42 14.47
N ASP A 54 11.00 11.37 15.25
CA ASP A 54 12.08 10.48 15.72
C ASP A 54 12.82 9.89 14.51
N TYR A 55 14.17 9.90 14.58
CA TYR A 55 15.04 9.42 13.50
C TYR A 55 14.77 7.96 13.10
N ARG A 56 14.14 7.18 13.98
CA ARG A 56 13.74 5.77 13.75
C ARG A 56 12.42 5.65 12.99
N VAL A 57 11.60 6.69 12.97
CA VAL A 57 10.21 6.69 12.49
C VAL A 57 10.05 7.45 11.18
N TRP A 58 10.53 8.70 11.13
CA TRP A 58 10.27 9.61 10.00
C TRP A 58 10.67 9.07 8.62
N PRO A 59 11.74 8.24 8.44
CA PRO A 59 12.07 7.74 7.11
C PRO A 59 10.99 6.83 6.52
N PHE A 60 10.35 6.02 7.38
CA PHE A 60 9.23 5.17 6.96
C PHE A 60 7.99 5.99 6.65
N LEU A 61 7.76 7.08 7.40
CA LEU A 61 6.62 7.96 7.17
C LEU A 61 6.72 8.72 5.84
N ILE A 62 7.91 9.17 5.45
CA ILE A 62 8.12 9.78 4.13
C ILE A 62 7.79 8.81 2.99
N VAL A 63 8.30 7.58 3.07
CA VAL A 63 7.99 6.54 2.07
C VAL A 63 6.49 6.24 2.05
N SER A 64 5.85 6.21 3.22
CA SER A 64 4.41 5.96 3.36
C SER A 64 3.57 7.11 2.78
N ALA A 65 3.99 8.36 2.96
CA ALA A 65 3.32 9.51 2.36
C ALA A 65 3.36 9.44 0.83
N GLY A 66 4.54 9.21 0.27
CA GLY A 66 4.71 8.99 -1.16
C GLY A 66 3.87 7.82 -1.69
N PHE A 67 3.85 6.72 -0.96
CA PHE A 67 3.03 5.55 -1.25
C PHE A 67 1.53 5.88 -1.26
N GLY A 68 1.04 6.64 -0.26
CA GLY A 68 -0.34 7.10 -0.18
C GLY A 68 -0.73 7.97 -1.38
N ILE A 69 0.11 8.94 -1.75
CA ILE A 69 -0.12 9.81 -2.92
C ILE A 69 -0.16 8.98 -4.20
N CYS A 70 0.79 8.08 -4.42
CA CYS A 70 0.86 7.25 -5.63
C CYS A 70 -0.35 6.34 -5.80
N ASN A 71 -0.77 5.65 -4.71
CA ASN A 71 -1.96 4.81 -4.72
C ASN A 71 -3.21 5.62 -5.07
N ALA A 72 -3.43 6.72 -4.36
CA ALA A 72 -4.61 7.55 -4.59
C ALA A 72 -4.62 8.15 -6.01
N SER A 73 -3.47 8.64 -6.50
CA SER A 73 -3.36 9.15 -7.87
C SER A 73 -3.78 8.10 -8.90
N LEU A 74 -3.25 6.87 -8.79
CA LEU A 74 -3.60 5.80 -9.71
C LEU A 74 -5.10 5.46 -9.63
N PHE A 75 -5.64 5.23 -8.42
CA PHE A 75 -7.04 4.85 -8.26
C PHE A 75 -8.02 5.93 -8.74
N GLN A 76 -7.68 7.20 -8.58
CA GLN A 76 -8.55 8.32 -8.95
C GLN A 76 -8.52 8.62 -10.45
N THR A 77 -7.37 8.49 -11.10
CA THR A 77 -7.21 8.95 -12.49
C THR A 77 -7.23 7.81 -13.52
N SER A 78 -7.02 6.55 -13.10
CA SER A 78 -6.90 5.44 -14.05
C SER A 78 -8.16 5.18 -14.88
N SER A 79 -9.37 5.33 -14.32
CA SER A 79 -10.59 5.17 -15.11
C SER A 79 -10.68 6.21 -16.23
N PHE A 80 -10.28 7.45 -15.97
CA PHE A 80 -10.18 8.48 -17.00
C PHE A 80 -9.09 8.14 -18.02
N PHE A 81 -7.95 7.60 -17.56
CA PHE A 81 -6.87 7.19 -18.45
C PHE A 81 -7.28 6.06 -19.39
N PHE A 82 -8.07 5.09 -18.91
CA PHE A 82 -8.67 4.09 -19.76
C PHE A 82 -9.59 4.73 -20.80
N GLN A 83 -10.43 5.68 -20.41
CA GLN A 83 -11.36 6.38 -21.29
C GLN A 83 -10.64 7.21 -22.35
N ASP A 84 -9.62 8.00 -21.93
CA ASP A 84 -9.04 9.04 -22.78
C ASP A 84 -7.89 8.52 -23.64
N VAL A 85 -7.16 7.50 -23.16
CA VAL A 85 -5.90 7.04 -23.78
C VAL A 85 -5.96 5.60 -24.25
N ILE A 86 -6.39 4.68 -23.41
CA ILE A 86 -6.31 3.23 -23.71
C ILE A 86 -7.43 2.78 -24.65
N THR A 87 -8.67 3.23 -24.38
CA THR A 87 -9.85 2.81 -25.12
C THR A 87 -10.71 4.00 -25.53
N PRO A 88 -10.14 4.99 -26.26
CA PRO A 88 -10.89 6.14 -26.71
C PRO A 88 -12.05 5.67 -27.59
N ASN A 89 -13.23 6.23 -27.34
CA ASN A 89 -14.51 5.86 -28.00
C ASN A 89 -15.17 4.56 -27.54
N SER A 90 -14.64 3.83 -26.55
CA SER A 90 -15.34 2.70 -25.96
C SER A 90 -16.23 3.17 -24.81
N GLN A 91 -17.49 2.71 -24.78
CA GLN A 91 -18.36 2.89 -23.60
C GLN A 91 -18.04 1.90 -22.48
N GLU A 92 -17.19 0.92 -22.74
CA GLU A 92 -16.82 -0.15 -21.80
C GLU A 92 -15.55 0.17 -20.97
N TYR A 93 -15.03 1.41 -21.03
CA TYR A 93 -13.81 1.78 -20.31
C TYR A 93 -13.87 1.49 -18.80
N VAL A 94 -15.05 1.57 -18.19
CA VAL A 94 -15.25 1.24 -16.77
C VAL A 94 -15.02 -0.26 -16.53
N ALA A 95 -15.50 -1.11 -17.43
CA ALA A 95 -15.29 -2.57 -17.34
C ALA A 95 -13.79 -2.90 -17.51
N PHE A 96 -13.11 -2.29 -18.47
CA PHE A 96 -11.68 -2.47 -18.67
C PHE A 96 -10.85 -1.98 -17.47
N ALA A 97 -11.18 -0.82 -16.90
CA ALA A 97 -10.56 -0.34 -15.67
C ALA A 97 -10.80 -1.30 -14.49
N SER A 98 -12.00 -1.84 -14.35
CA SER A 98 -12.36 -2.82 -13.31
C SER A 98 -11.55 -4.11 -13.43
N ILE A 99 -11.34 -4.62 -14.64
CA ILE A 99 -10.45 -5.77 -14.90
C ILE A 99 -9.01 -5.43 -14.51
N GLY A 100 -8.54 -4.24 -14.84
CA GLY A 100 -7.22 -3.75 -14.43
C GLY A 100 -7.05 -3.74 -12.92
N PHE A 101 -8.04 -3.25 -12.17
CA PHE A 101 -8.00 -3.27 -10.70
C PHE A 101 -8.11 -4.68 -10.12
N MET A 102 -8.84 -5.58 -10.79
CA MET A 102 -8.83 -7.00 -10.40
C MET A 102 -7.44 -7.60 -10.54
N LEU A 103 -6.74 -7.33 -11.65
CA LEU A 103 -5.36 -7.78 -11.87
C LEU A 103 -4.40 -7.16 -10.87
N ALA A 104 -4.57 -5.87 -10.51
CA ALA A 104 -3.83 -5.26 -9.42
C ALA A 104 -4.07 -5.97 -8.08
N GLY A 105 -5.32 -6.32 -7.76
CA GLY A 105 -5.67 -7.11 -6.59
C GLY A 105 -5.01 -8.49 -6.57
N LEU A 106 -4.98 -9.19 -7.71
CA LEU A 106 -4.25 -10.44 -7.86
C LEU A 106 -2.73 -10.24 -7.67
N GLY A 107 -2.19 -9.14 -8.17
CA GLY A 107 -0.81 -8.74 -7.92
C GLY A 107 -0.52 -8.59 -6.42
N VAL A 108 -1.38 -7.90 -5.67
CA VAL A 108 -1.25 -7.73 -4.21
C VAL A 108 -1.23 -9.10 -3.51
N LEU A 109 -2.16 -10.00 -3.85
CA LEU A 109 -2.22 -11.34 -3.27
C LEU A 109 -0.93 -12.13 -3.56
N ASN A 110 -0.47 -12.09 -4.81
CA ASN A 110 0.80 -12.75 -5.18
C ASN A 110 1.98 -12.15 -4.42
N GLY A 111 2.06 -10.83 -4.29
CA GLY A 111 3.09 -10.15 -3.52
C GLY A 111 3.09 -10.59 -2.04
N GLN A 112 1.92 -10.68 -1.42
CA GLN A 112 1.77 -11.14 -0.03
C GLN A 112 2.12 -12.62 0.13
N LEU A 113 1.70 -13.50 -0.79
CA LEU A 113 2.03 -14.92 -0.77
C LEU A 113 3.53 -15.17 -0.95
N LEU A 114 4.17 -14.45 -1.88
CA LEU A 114 5.63 -14.52 -2.05
C LEU A 114 6.38 -14.10 -0.77
N VAL A 115 5.85 -13.10 -0.05
CA VAL A 115 6.40 -12.66 1.23
C VAL A 115 6.24 -13.73 2.32
N ALA A 116 5.05 -14.33 2.41
CA ALA A 116 4.72 -15.28 3.47
C ALA A 116 5.45 -16.62 3.30
N ASP A 117 5.50 -17.16 2.06
CA ASP A 117 5.92 -18.55 1.84
C ASP A 117 7.38 -18.70 1.38
N ARG A 118 7.89 -17.78 0.56
CA ARG A 118 9.13 -18.05 -0.18
C ARG A 118 10.28 -17.09 0.09
N LEU A 119 9.96 -15.84 0.36
CA LEU A 119 10.98 -14.85 0.59
C LEU A 119 11.22 -14.68 2.09
N GLN A 120 11.80 -15.58 2.83
CA GLN A 120 12.29 -15.34 4.22
C GLN A 120 13.17 -14.06 4.30
N THR A 121 12.64 -12.99 3.72
CA THR A 121 13.32 -11.77 3.31
C THR A 121 13.11 -10.74 4.40
N SER A 122 14.14 -9.98 4.72
CA SER A 122 14.01 -8.91 5.71
C SER A 122 12.95 -7.88 5.28
N PRO A 123 12.19 -7.30 6.21
CA PRO A 123 11.19 -6.27 5.90
C PRO A 123 11.75 -5.11 5.06
N GLY A 124 13.02 -4.75 5.28
CA GLY A 124 13.70 -3.73 4.48
C GLY A 124 13.89 -4.10 3.02
N SER A 125 14.06 -5.38 2.70
CA SER A 125 14.15 -5.84 1.30
C SER A 125 12.78 -5.79 0.62
N LEU A 126 11.69 -6.03 1.36
CA LEU A 126 10.32 -5.90 0.86
C LEU A 126 10.01 -4.45 0.47
N ILE A 127 10.45 -3.49 1.29
CA ILE A 127 10.30 -2.06 0.94
C ILE A 127 11.06 -1.76 -0.36
N LYS A 128 12.32 -2.20 -0.48
CA LYS A 128 13.13 -1.98 -1.68
C LYS A 128 12.47 -2.54 -2.94
N LEU A 129 12.04 -3.81 -2.89
CA LEU A 129 11.37 -4.44 -4.02
C LEU A 129 10.05 -3.75 -4.35
N GLY A 130 9.24 -3.44 -3.33
CA GLY A 130 7.96 -2.80 -3.50
C GLY A 130 8.06 -1.41 -4.14
N VAL A 131 9.00 -0.56 -3.71
CA VAL A 131 9.18 0.77 -4.33
C VAL A 131 9.69 0.68 -5.76
N ILE A 132 10.58 -0.29 -6.08
CA ILE A 132 11.07 -0.52 -7.44
C ILE A 132 9.92 -0.97 -8.35
N PHE A 133 9.15 -1.98 -7.93
CA PHE A 133 8.01 -2.46 -8.72
C PHE A 133 6.98 -1.37 -8.95
N ASN A 134 6.65 -0.58 -7.93
CA ASN A 134 5.72 0.54 -8.06
C ASN A 134 6.26 1.65 -8.97
N SER A 135 7.56 1.97 -8.90
CA SER A 135 8.17 2.96 -9.79
C SER A 135 8.12 2.52 -11.24
N ILE A 136 8.55 1.29 -11.54
CA ILE A 136 8.55 0.74 -12.91
C ILE A 136 7.12 0.61 -13.44
N SER A 137 6.20 0.15 -12.62
CA SER A 137 4.80 -0.01 -12.98
C SER A 137 4.14 1.32 -13.35
N LEU A 138 4.28 2.34 -12.51
CA LEU A 138 3.70 3.66 -12.77
C LEU A 138 4.34 4.32 -13.98
N PHE A 139 5.66 4.16 -14.18
CA PHE A 139 6.33 4.62 -15.38
C PHE A 139 5.77 3.94 -16.64
N GLY A 140 5.68 2.61 -16.62
CA GLY A 140 5.12 1.85 -17.74
C GLY A 140 3.65 2.20 -18.02
N PHE A 141 2.84 2.38 -16.95
CA PHE A 141 1.44 2.76 -17.08
C PHE A 141 1.26 4.15 -17.73
N ALA A 142 2.14 5.11 -17.40
CA ALA A 142 2.14 6.44 -18.01
C ALA A 142 2.29 6.44 -19.53
N PHE A 143 2.94 5.42 -20.09
CA PHE A 143 3.20 5.27 -21.53
C PHE A 143 2.42 4.12 -22.17
N SER A 144 1.54 3.45 -21.43
CA SER A 144 0.73 2.38 -21.98
C SER A 144 -0.27 2.92 -23.01
N GLY A 145 -0.31 2.28 -24.19
CA GLY A 145 -1.23 2.59 -25.28
C GLY A 145 -2.19 1.45 -25.59
N SER A 146 -2.08 0.32 -24.86
CA SER A 146 -2.91 -0.85 -25.07
C SER A 146 -3.40 -1.43 -23.75
N LEU A 147 -4.53 -2.20 -23.81
CA LEU A 147 -5.08 -2.89 -22.64
C LEU A 147 -4.07 -3.86 -22.01
N ILE A 148 -3.31 -4.57 -22.83
CA ILE A 148 -2.34 -5.57 -22.34
C ILE A 148 -1.24 -4.90 -21.53
N GLU A 149 -0.69 -3.79 -22.03
CA GLU A 149 0.34 -3.02 -21.34
C GLU A 149 -0.18 -2.44 -20.03
N ALA A 150 -1.37 -1.82 -20.06
CA ALA A 150 -2.02 -1.27 -18.87
C ALA A 150 -2.27 -2.36 -17.81
N TYR A 151 -2.78 -3.53 -18.22
CA TYR A 151 -3.05 -4.65 -17.32
C TYR A 151 -1.78 -5.22 -16.69
N PHE A 152 -0.73 -5.38 -17.49
CA PHE A 152 0.58 -5.81 -16.97
C PHE A 152 1.14 -4.83 -15.94
N CYS A 153 1.06 -3.53 -16.23
CA CYS A 153 1.50 -2.50 -15.30
C CYS A 153 0.66 -2.52 -14.02
N LEU A 154 -0.67 -2.63 -14.09
CA LEU A 154 -1.52 -2.70 -12.91
C LEU A 154 -1.27 -3.96 -12.06
N PHE A 155 -1.03 -5.11 -12.69
CA PHE A 155 -0.62 -6.31 -11.96
C PHE A 155 0.72 -6.10 -11.23
N LEU A 156 1.72 -5.52 -11.91
CA LEU A 156 3.02 -5.21 -11.33
C LEU A 156 2.93 -4.20 -10.19
N PHE A 157 2.04 -3.18 -10.32
CA PHE A 157 1.73 -2.24 -9.26
C PHE A 157 1.17 -2.94 -8.03
N GLY A 158 0.21 -3.85 -8.24
CA GLY A 158 -0.35 -4.66 -7.17
C GLY A 158 0.71 -5.50 -6.46
N LEU A 159 1.58 -6.15 -7.22
CA LEU A 159 2.68 -6.97 -6.67
C LEU A 159 3.62 -6.12 -5.80
N GLY A 160 3.97 -4.91 -6.25
CA GLY A 160 4.74 -3.95 -5.47
C GLY A 160 4.02 -3.54 -4.17
N ASN A 161 2.71 -3.26 -4.24
CA ASN A 161 1.89 -2.92 -3.07
C ASN A 161 1.81 -4.07 -2.05
N GLY A 162 1.69 -5.31 -2.53
CA GLY A 162 1.66 -6.50 -1.69
C GLY A 162 2.94 -6.71 -0.87
N MET A 163 4.07 -6.17 -1.34
CA MET A 163 5.35 -6.18 -0.64
C MET A 163 5.57 -4.93 0.21
N LEU A 164 5.27 -3.75 -0.35
CA LEU A 164 5.61 -2.46 0.24
C LEU A 164 4.85 -2.21 1.55
N GLY A 165 3.54 -2.44 1.58
CA GLY A 165 2.70 -2.22 2.75
C GLY A 165 3.17 -3.01 3.98
N PRO A 166 3.23 -4.35 3.92
CA PRO A 166 3.77 -5.17 5.00
C PRO A 166 5.23 -4.83 5.35
N GLY A 167 6.07 -4.54 4.34
CA GLY A 167 7.46 -4.16 4.53
C GLY A 167 7.61 -2.90 5.39
N ILE A 168 6.84 -1.85 5.11
CA ILE A 168 6.84 -0.60 5.89
C ILE A 168 6.33 -0.87 7.31
N SER A 169 5.18 -1.51 7.45
CA SER A 169 4.56 -1.75 8.76
C SER A 169 5.47 -2.58 9.67
N SER A 170 6.05 -3.66 9.16
CA SER A 170 6.96 -4.51 9.92
C SER A 170 8.26 -3.78 10.25
N SER A 171 8.86 -3.06 9.29
CA SER A 171 10.11 -2.34 9.54
C SER A 171 9.94 -1.24 10.57
N LEU A 172 8.83 -0.50 10.52
CA LEU A 172 8.54 0.54 11.50
C LEU A 172 8.27 -0.06 12.88
N SER A 173 7.49 -1.13 12.97
CA SER A 173 7.22 -1.83 14.24
C SER A 173 8.49 -2.32 14.90
N LEU A 174 9.44 -2.88 14.11
CA LEU A 174 10.72 -3.37 14.59
C LEU A 174 11.74 -2.27 14.91
N SER A 175 11.56 -1.05 14.38
CA SER A 175 12.45 0.09 14.66
C SER A 175 12.16 0.78 15.99
N VAL A 176 11.00 0.50 16.58
CA VAL A 176 10.56 1.05 17.87
C VAL A 176 10.42 -0.08 18.89
N GLY A 177 10.53 0.23 20.19
CA GLY A 177 10.30 -0.76 21.26
C GLY A 177 8.85 -1.24 21.32
N LYS A 178 8.61 -2.39 21.95
CA LYS A 178 7.28 -3.02 22.08
C LYS A 178 6.21 -2.02 22.57
N ASP A 179 6.55 -1.15 23.51
CA ASP A 179 5.65 -0.15 24.11
C ASP A 179 5.22 0.97 23.14
N ASN A 180 6.00 1.20 22.09
CA ASN A 180 5.77 2.27 21.11
C ASN A 180 5.15 1.77 19.79
N GLN A 181 4.91 0.47 19.64
CA GLN A 181 4.36 -0.10 18.39
C GLN A 181 2.96 0.43 18.06
N GLY A 182 2.13 0.65 19.10
CA GLY A 182 0.80 1.25 18.92
C GLY A 182 0.87 2.68 18.36
N ALA A 183 1.78 3.51 18.89
CA ALA A 183 2.01 4.86 18.39
C ALA A 183 2.55 4.86 16.95
N ALA A 184 3.50 3.98 16.64
CA ALA A 184 4.04 3.81 15.30
C ALA A 184 2.97 3.40 14.28
N GLY A 185 2.09 2.46 14.65
CA GLY A 185 0.92 2.08 13.84
C GLY A 185 -0.05 3.25 13.63
N GLY A 186 -0.29 4.07 14.67
CA GLY A 186 -1.08 5.29 14.59
C GLY A 186 -0.50 6.31 13.61
N PHE A 187 0.81 6.48 13.58
CA PHE A 187 1.47 7.37 12.62
C PHE A 187 1.27 6.92 11.17
N LEU A 188 1.40 5.62 10.88
CA LEU A 188 1.09 5.08 9.54
C LEU A 188 -0.38 5.28 9.18
N GLY A 189 -1.28 5.01 10.15
CA GLY A 189 -2.72 5.22 10.01
C GLY A 189 -3.10 6.68 9.76
N THR A 190 -2.21 7.65 10.01
CA THR A 190 -2.41 9.07 9.74
C THR A 190 -1.76 9.50 8.43
N VAL A 191 -0.52 9.11 8.19
CA VAL A 191 0.28 9.63 7.05
C VAL A 191 -0.22 9.11 5.71
N ILE A 192 -0.61 7.84 5.61
CA ILE A 192 -1.14 7.28 4.35
C ILE A 192 -2.44 7.97 3.92
N PRO A 193 -3.47 8.14 4.79
CA PRO A 193 -4.68 8.90 4.45
C PRO A 193 -4.41 10.37 4.10
N ILE A 194 -3.46 11.04 4.74
CA ILE A 194 -3.06 12.41 4.34
C ILE A 194 -2.59 12.41 2.88
N GLY A 195 -1.80 11.43 2.48
CA GLY A 195 -1.40 11.25 1.07
C GLY A 195 -2.61 11.08 0.14
N HIS A 196 -3.62 10.33 0.56
CA HIS A 196 -4.87 10.16 -0.21
C HIS A 196 -5.67 11.45 -0.33
N ILE A 197 -5.72 12.28 0.72
CA ILE A 197 -6.42 13.58 0.70
C ILE A 197 -5.66 14.58 -0.19
N ALA A 198 -4.34 14.60 -0.13
CA ALA A 198 -3.51 15.49 -0.93
C ALA A 198 -3.52 15.12 -2.44
N SER A 199 -3.69 13.83 -2.74
CA SER A 199 -3.58 13.30 -4.09
C SER A 199 -4.51 13.97 -5.10
N PRO A 200 -5.84 14.15 -4.88
CA PRO A 200 -6.72 14.79 -5.86
C PRO A 200 -6.29 16.23 -6.20
N LEU A 201 -5.77 16.95 -5.21
CA LEU A 201 -5.31 18.35 -5.39
C LEU A 201 -4.08 18.43 -6.29
N ILE A 202 -3.32 17.35 -6.41
CA ILE A 202 -2.10 17.27 -7.21
C ILE A 202 -2.39 16.53 -8.53
N SER A 203 -3.02 15.36 -8.46
CA SER A 203 -3.17 14.47 -9.60
C SER A 203 -4.18 14.97 -10.63
N MET A 204 -5.28 15.60 -10.20
CA MET A 204 -6.29 16.09 -11.15
C MET A 204 -5.78 17.27 -12.00
N PRO A 205 -5.15 18.32 -11.43
CA PRO A 205 -4.53 19.35 -12.25
C PRO A 205 -3.45 18.83 -13.18
N LEU A 206 -2.63 17.86 -12.72
CA LEU A 206 -1.62 17.24 -13.58
C LEU A 206 -2.25 16.44 -14.72
N TYR A 207 -3.35 15.72 -14.43
CA TYR A 207 -4.07 14.95 -15.44
C TYR A 207 -4.67 15.85 -16.53
N THR A 208 -5.22 17.03 -16.16
CA THR A 208 -5.74 17.99 -17.15
C THR A 208 -4.67 18.58 -18.06
N LEU A 209 -3.41 18.66 -17.59
CA LEU A 209 -2.29 19.08 -18.42
C LEU A 209 -1.85 17.96 -19.38
N ASN A 210 -1.71 16.75 -18.86
CA ASN A 210 -1.43 15.53 -19.62
C ASN A 210 -1.84 14.30 -18.81
N PRO A 211 -2.61 13.36 -19.40
CA PRO A 211 -3.04 12.14 -18.74
C PRO A 211 -1.94 11.29 -18.10
N SER A 212 -0.70 11.37 -18.63
CA SER A 212 0.45 10.60 -18.11
C SER A 212 1.11 11.24 -16.89
N TYR A 213 0.94 12.54 -16.64
CA TYR A 213 1.71 13.26 -15.61
C TYR A 213 1.48 12.77 -14.18
N PRO A 214 0.27 12.40 -13.73
CA PRO A 214 0.07 11.85 -12.39
C PRO A 214 0.90 10.59 -12.14
N TYR A 215 1.02 9.73 -13.15
CA TYR A 215 1.76 8.47 -13.05
C TYR A 215 3.27 8.70 -13.10
N LEU A 216 3.75 9.65 -13.89
CA LEU A 216 5.15 10.08 -13.90
C LEU A 216 5.56 10.70 -12.58
N LEU A 217 4.70 11.52 -11.95
CA LEU A 217 4.93 12.02 -10.61
C LEU A 217 5.02 10.87 -9.61
N GLY A 218 4.06 9.94 -9.64
CA GLY A 218 4.06 8.77 -8.77
C GLY A 218 5.30 7.91 -8.95
N SER A 219 5.69 7.62 -10.20
CA SER A 219 6.91 6.90 -10.52
C SER A 219 8.15 7.60 -9.96
N SER A 220 8.25 8.92 -10.12
CA SER A 220 9.35 9.72 -9.60
C SER A 220 9.42 9.68 -8.08
N LEU A 221 8.28 9.81 -7.38
CA LEU A 221 8.22 9.71 -5.92
C LEU A 221 8.69 8.33 -5.43
N MET A 222 8.28 7.25 -6.10
CA MET A 222 8.74 5.90 -5.76
C MET A 222 10.21 5.69 -6.09
N PHE A 223 10.70 6.24 -7.21
CA PHE A 223 12.11 6.18 -7.58
C PHE A 223 13.01 6.91 -6.56
N PHE A 224 12.64 8.12 -6.17
CA PHE A 224 13.37 8.85 -5.13
C PHE A 224 13.27 8.16 -3.76
N SER A 225 12.13 7.54 -3.44
CA SER A 225 12.00 6.69 -2.24
C SER A 225 12.95 5.49 -2.30
N ALA A 226 13.13 4.87 -3.46
CA ALA A 226 14.10 3.80 -3.64
C ALA A 226 15.53 4.29 -3.38
N ILE A 227 15.93 5.40 -4.01
CA ILE A 227 17.24 6.02 -3.78
C ILE A 227 17.43 6.33 -2.29
N PHE A 228 16.45 6.96 -1.66
CA PHE A 228 16.50 7.30 -0.24
C PHE A 228 16.73 6.07 0.64
N ILE A 229 15.98 4.97 0.40
CA ILE A 229 16.11 3.72 1.15
C ILE A 229 17.47 3.05 0.91
N PHE A 230 17.96 3.05 -0.33
CA PHE A 230 19.26 2.45 -0.66
C PHE A 230 20.43 3.18 0.00
N PHE A 231 20.39 4.52 0.07
CA PHE A 231 21.45 5.33 0.66
C PHE A 231 21.32 5.50 2.18
N ASN A 232 20.12 5.36 2.73
CA ASN A 232 19.89 5.47 4.17
C ASN A 232 20.23 4.15 4.90
N SER A 233 21.52 3.81 4.91
CA SER A 233 22.04 2.60 5.55
C SER A 233 22.02 2.65 7.10
N ARG A 234 21.56 3.76 7.71
CA ARG A 234 21.52 3.94 9.17
C ARG A 234 20.45 3.10 9.85
N HIS A 235 19.42 2.67 9.13
CA HIS A 235 18.37 1.83 9.69
C HIS A 235 18.74 0.35 9.62
N ARG A 236 18.98 -0.24 10.78
CA ARG A 236 19.33 -1.65 11.00
C ARG A 236 18.39 -2.61 10.23
N TRP A 237 17.10 -2.28 10.14
CA TRP A 237 16.05 -3.10 9.54
C TRP A 237 15.87 -2.91 8.03
N ILE A 238 16.40 -1.83 7.47
CA ILE A 238 16.48 -1.64 6.00
C ILE A 238 17.66 -2.45 5.44
N ARG A 239 18.67 -2.70 6.26
CA ARG A 239 19.84 -3.47 5.88
C ARG A 239 19.53 -4.96 5.88
N ASN A 240 19.92 -5.65 4.81
CA ASN A 240 19.73 -7.08 4.56
C ASN A 240 20.52 -7.95 5.58
N LYS A 241 20.11 -7.97 6.86
CA LYS A 241 20.60 -8.93 7.86
C LYS A 241 19.58 -10.05 8.01
N ASN A 242 20.08 -11.26 8.21
CA ASN A 242 19.28 -12.46 8.42
C ASN A 242 18.29 -12.23 9.58
N TYR A 243 17.05 -11.84 9.22
CA TYR A 243 15.92 -11.65 10.12
C TYR A 243 15.63 -12.89 11.00
N ARG A 244 16.14 -14.05 10.58
CA ARG A 244 15.99 -15.32 11.27
C ARG A 244 16.86 -15.40 12.54
N ASP A 245 18.05 -14.81 12.53
CA ASP A 245 18.97 -14.84 13.67
C ASP A 245 18.48 -13.93 14.81
N ASP A 246 17.95 -12.76 14.46
CA ASP A 246 17.45 -11.81 15.46
C ASP A 246 16.19 -12.32 16.18
N ARG A 247 15.30 -13.09 15.51
CA ARG A 247 14.13 -13.73 16.14
C ARG A 247 14.52 -14.84 17.13
N ASN A 248 15.54 -15.58 16.82
CA ASN A 248 16.00 -16.66 17.69
C ASN A 248 16.65 -16.10 18.96
N LEU A 249 17.29 -14.94 18.89
CA LEU A 249 17.89 -14.29 20.05
C LEU A 249 16.84 -13.70 21.02
N GLU A 250 15.77 -13.08 20.49
CA GLU A 250 14.66 -12.58 21.33
C GLU A 250 13.89 -13.71 22.03
N PHE A 251 13.71 -14.88 21.41
CA PHE A 251 13.08 -16.04 22.05
C PHE A 251 13.91 -16.62 23.22
N PHE A 252 15.23 -16.47 23.18
CA PHE A 252 16.11 -16.95 24.24
C PHE A 252 16.23 -15.94 25.41
N GLU A 253 16.07 -14.63 25.18
CA GLU A 253 16.06 -13.61 26.22
C GLU A 253 14.75 -13.59 27.03
N ASP A 254 13.59 -13.87 26.40
CA ASP A 254 12.29 -13.95 27.08
C ASP A 254 12.10 -15.28 27.85
N SER A 255 13.03 -16.24 27.76
CA SER A 255 12.97 -17.57 28.44
C SER A 255 13.91 -17.69 29.65
N GLN A 256 14.61 -16.63 30.04
CA GLN A 256 15.41 -16.56 31.26
C GLN A 256 14.80 -15.60 32.29
#